data_466ff1167b39cddd852215372c734509
#
_entry.id   466ff1167b39cddd852215372c734509
#
_cell.length_a   1.000
_cell.length_b   1.000
_cell.length_c   1.000
_cell.angle_alpha   90.00
_cell.angle_beta   90.00
_cell.angle_gamma   90.00
#
_symmetry.space_group_name_H-M   'P 1'
#
loop_
_entity.id
_entity.type
_entity.pdbx_description
1 polymer ?
#
loop_
_entity_poly.entity_id
_entity_poly.type
_entity_poly.pdbx_seq_one_letter_code
_entity_poly.pdbx_strand_id
1 'polypeptide(L)'
;LGKGGAGENAGTLELDLASIYNGVTISRAGETVDGGTTTGSFNEEDVNVDNYTLVVTNTETQEEAARGKVSELKNENGKVVLSLGEGSYAVTAYNYEGENVTVSERPYFKGEQTFSVKKGIATNVDLTCKLACVEVSIGLTSSFEEAFKDDYSVIVDNRDGATRIFDKSSL
;
A
#
# COMPACT_ATOMS: atom_id res chain seq x y z
N LEU A 1 -12.68 -6.84 -18.92
CA LEU A 1 -11.29 -6.46 -18.82
C LEU A 1 -10.88 -5.77 -20.11
N GLY A 2 -11.01 -4.42 -20.13
CA GLY A 2 -10.67 -3.64 -21.30
C GLY A 2 -9.16 -3.48 -21.40
N LYS A 3 -8.51 -4.22 -22.29
CA LYS A 3 -7.28 -3.74 -22.91
C LYS A 3 -7.66 -2.45 -23.63
N GLY A 4 -7.32 -1.29 -23.08
CA GLY A 4 -7.42 -0.03 -23.79
C GLY A 4 -6.66 -0.19 -25.10
N GLY A 5 -7.39 -0.09 -26.22
CA GLY A 5 -6.79 -0.22 -27.53
C GLY A 5 -5.67 0.80 -27.67
N ALA A 6 -4.46 0.35 -28.01
CA ALA A 6 -3.35 1.21 -28.36
C ALA A 6 -3.77 2.03 -29.60
N GLY A 7 -4.25 3.25 -29.37
CA GLY A 7 -4.47 4.21 -30.44
C GLY A 7 -3.13 4.66 -31.03
N GLU A 8 -3.15 5.26 -32.21
CA GLU A 8 -1.94 5.77 -32.89
C GLU A 8 -1.09 6.76 -32.05
N ASN A 9 -1.59 7.18 -30.87
CA ASN A 9 -0.97 8.11 -29.93
C ASN A 9 -0.62 7.44 -28.57
N ALA A 10 -0.38 6.14 -28.53
CA ALA A 10 -0.03 5.42 -27.30
C ALA A 10 1.49 5.44 -27.03
N GLY A 11 1.83 5.52 -25.75
CA GLY A 11 3.14 5.18 -25.18
C GLY A 11 3.02 3.98 -24.25
N THR A 12 4.13 3.59 -23.65
CA THR A 12 4.17 2.45 -22.71
C THR A 12 4.57 2.92 -21.32
N LEU A 13 3.82 2.49 -20.31
CA LEU A 13 4.24 2.56 -18.91
C LEU A 13 4.90 1.22 -18.55
N GLU A 14 6.11 1.27 -18.01
CA GLU A 14 6.78 0.16 -17.33
C GLU A 14 6.90 0.50 -15.84
N LEU A 15 6.34 -0.33 -14.97
CA LEU A 15 6.24 -0.06 -13.55
C LEU A 15 6.89 -1.18 -12.74
N ASP A 16 7.79 -0.80 -11.85
CA ASP A 16 8.32 -1.63 -10.77
C ASP A 16 7.72 -1.19 -9.43
N LEU A 17 7.28 -2.16 -8.60
CA LEU A 17 6.70 -1.91 -7.29
C LEU A 17 7.51 -2.55 -6.18
N ALA A 18 7.62 -1.82 -5.06
CA ALA A 18 8.16 -2.32 -3.79
C ALA A 18 7.33 -1.80 -2.61
N SER A 19 7.31 -2.54 -1.50
CA SER A 19 6.82 -2.05 -0.22
C SER A 19 7.98 -1.79 0.74
N ILE A 20 7.85 -0.73 1.56
CA ILE A 20 8.88 -0.36 2.55
C ILE A 20 8.22 -0.11 3.91
N TYR A 21 8.79 -0.72 4.95
CA TYR A 21 8.42 -0.47 6.34
C TYR A 21 9.66 -0.11 7.16
N ASN A 22 9.60 0.99 7.93
CA ASN A 22 10.71 1.51 8.75
C ASN A 22 12.06 1.63 8.01
N GLY A 23 12.01 1.99 6.73
CA GLY A 23 13.21 2.10 5.89
C GLY A 23 13.75 0.77 5.38
N VAL A 24 13.11 -0.34 5.69
CA VAL A 24 13.46 -1.67 5.20
C VAL A 24 12.56 -2.03 4.02
N THR A 25 13.16 -2.40 2.91
CA THR A 25 12.41 -2.93 1.77
C THR A 25 12.01 -4.37 2.07
N ILE A 26 10.70 -4.65 2.01
CA ILE A 26 10.17 -6.00 2.17
C ILE A 26 9.99 -6.56 0.76
N SER A 27 10.86 -7.48 0.38
CA SER A 27 10.85 -8.08 -0.97
C SER A 27 9.94 -9.30 -1.07
N ARG A 28 9.62 -9.95 0.05
CA ARG A 28 8.71 -11.09 0.19
C ARG A 28 8.13 -11.13 1.58
N ALA A 29 7.00 -11.79 1.75
CA ALA A 29 6.37 -12.01 3.04
C ALA A 29 7.36 -12.56 4.07
N GLY A 30 7.60 -11.79 5.11
CA GLY A 30 8.41 -12.21 6.26
C GLY A 30 9.93 -12.18 6.08
N GLU A 31 10.48 -11.86 4.90
CA GLU A 31 11.91 -11.67 4.72
C GLU A 31 12.28 -10.18 4.78
N THR A 32 12.99 -9.79 5.81
CA THR A 32 13.63 -8.47 5.91
C THR A 32 14.93 -8.50 5.13
N VAL A 33 15.05 -7.65 4.13
CA VAL A 33 16.31 -7.40 3.44
C VAL A 33 16.98 -6.21 4.12
N ASP A 34 18.05 -6.55 4.84
CA ASP A 34 19.05 -5.65 5.42
C ASP A 34 18.66 -4.76 6.64
N GLY A 35 19.21 -5.11 7.80
CA GLY A 35 19.61 -4.22 8.89
C GLY A 35 18.53 -3.66 9.84
N GLY A 36 17.26 -3.85 9.59
CA GLY A 36 16.17 -3.32 10.42
C GLY A 36 15.58 -4.37 11.38
N THR A 37 15.45 -4.01 12.66
CA THR A 37 14.67 -4.82 13.62
C THR A 37 13.19 -4.53 13.36
N THR A 38 12.49 -5.42 12.65
CA THR A 38 11.02 -5.37 12.59
C THR A 38 10.47 -6.01 13.84
N THR A 39 9.78 -5.27 14.67
CA THR A 39 9.08 -5.76 15.87
C THR A 39 7.65 -6.22 15.57
N GLY A 40 7.26 -6.35 14.31
CA GLY A 40 5.94 -6.80 13.89
C GLY A 40 6.03 -7.89 12.82
N SER A 41 5.25 -8.96 12.97
CA SER A 41 5.05 -9.94 11.91
C SER A 41 3.92 -9.44 11.01
N PHE A 42 4.25 -9.07 9.76
CA PHE A 42 3.24 -8.79 8.75
C PHE A 42 2.76 -10.09 8.09
N ASN A 43 1.49 -10.14 7.76
CA ASN A 43 0.97 -11.22 6.92
C ASN A 43 1.51 -11.04 5.49
N GLU A 44 1.78 -12.16 4.81
CA GLU A 44 2.21 -12.16 3.41
C GLU A 44 1.28 -11.34 2.52
N GLU A 45 -0.01 -11.42 2.79
CA GLU A 45 -1.04 -10.68 2.06
C GLU A 45 -0.86 -9.16 2.14
N ASP A 46 -0.34 -8.64 3.26
CA ASP A 46 -0.19 -7.20 3.49
C ASP A 46 1.10 -6.62 2.89
N VAL A 47 2.15 -7.41 2.74
CA VAL A 47 3.47 -6.94 2.29
C VAL A 47 3.84 -7.37 0.88
N ASN A 48 3.20 -8.40 0.34
CA ASN A 48 3.44 -8.86 -1.01
C ASN A 48 2.74 -7.94 -2.02
N VAL A 49 3.52 -7.11 -2.71
CA VAL A 49 3.01 -6.14 -3.69
C VAL A 49 2.22 -6.79 -4.84
N ASP A 50 2.38 -8.08 -5.10
CA ASP A 50 1.62 -8.81 -6.12
C ASP A 50 0.13 -8.87 -5.79
N ASN A 51 -0.22 -8.76 -4.51
CA ASN A 51 -1.60 -8.73 -4.03
C ASN A 51 -2.22 -7.32 -4.04
N TYR A 52 -1.41 -6.28 -4.27
CA TYR A 52 -1.89 -4.91 -4.23
C TYR A 52 -2.79 -4.60 -5.43
N THR A 53 -3.75 -3.73 -5.19
CA THR A 53 -4.54 -3.11 -6.26
C THR A 53 -3.75 -1.94 -6.83
N LEU A 54 -3.57 -1.94 -8.13
CA LEU A 54 -2.99 -0.84 -8.90
C LEU A 54 -4.10 -0.09 -9.63
N VAL A 55 -4.04 1.23 -9.56
CA VAL A 55 -4.95 2.14 -10.28
C VAL A 55 -4.12 3.17 -11.02
N VAL A 56 -4.38 3.36 -12.29
CA VAL A 56 -3.79 4.44 -13.10
C VAL A 56 -4.91 5.38 -13.53
N THR A 57 -4.79 6.64 -13.15
CA THR A 57 -5.79 7.68 -13.43
C THR A 57 -5.19 8.79 -14.29
N ASN A 58 -5.88 9.22 -15.32
CA ASN A 58 -5.51 10.42 -16.06
C ASN A 58 -5.76 11.65 -15.19
N THR A 59 -4.72 12.48 -14.97
CA THR A 59 -4.81 13.61 -14.04
C THR A 59 -5.63 14.79 -14.58
N GLU A 60 -5.84 14.86 -15.89
CA GLU A 60 -6.59 15.93 -16.54
C GLU A 60 -8.09 15.60 -16.60
N THR A 61 -8.41 14.36 -17.03
CA THR A 61 -9.82 13.93 -17.17
C THR A 61 -10.39 13.28 -15.90
N GLN A 62 -9.52 12.91 -14.96
CA GLN A 62 -9.87 12.13 -13.75
C GLN A 62 -10.46 10.73 -14.07
N GLU A 63 -10.29 10.27 -15.30
CA GLU A 63 -10.74 8.94 -15.72
C GLU A 63 -9.71 7.87 -15.35
N GLU A 64 -10.21 6.74 -14.90
CA GLU A 64 -9.40 5.58 -14.63
C GLU A 64 -8.97 4.92 -15.96
N ALA A 65 -7.67 4.91 -16.23
CA ALA A 65 -7.10 4.33 -17.43
C ALA A 65 -6.79 2.83 -17.27
N ALA A 66 -6.49 2.37 -16.06
CA ALA A 66 -6.28 0.97 -15.74
C ALA A 66 -6.52 0.70 -14.25
N ARG A 67 -7.05 -0.49 -13.94
CA ARG A 67 -7.18 -1.04 -12.57
C ARG A 67 -7.03 -2.55 -12.60
N GLY A 68 -6.35 -3.10 -11.60
CA GLY A 68 -6.25 -4.55 -11.41
C GLY A 68 -5.29 -4.89 -10.29
N LYS A 69 -5.23 -6.17 -9.93
CA LYS A 69 -4.16 -6.66 -9.06
C LYS A 69 -2.83 -6.61 -9.80
N VAL A 70 -1.76 -6.25 -9.09
CA VAL A 70 -0.41 -6.20 -9.67
C VAL A 70 -0.04 -7.52 -10.32
N SER A 71 -0.35 -8.67 -9.68
CA SER A 71 -0.11 -10.01 -10.22
C SER A 71 -0.83 -10.27 -11.55
N GLU A 72 -2.00 -9.67 -11.76
CA GLU A 72 -2.79 -9.84 -12.99
C GLU A 72 -2.31 -8.92 -14.14
N LEU A 73 -1.64 -7.81 -13.77
CA LEU A 73 -1.14 -6.81 -14.71
C LEU A 73 0.31 -7.06 -15.12
N LYS A 74 1.04 -7.93 -14.40
CA LYS A 74 2.40 -8.34 -14.75
C LYS A 74 2.45 -9.13 -16.04
N ASN A 75 3.48 -8.87 -16.83
CA ASN A 75 3.85 -9.67 -17.98
C ASN A 75 4.69 -10.90 -17.55
N GLU A 76 5.09 -11.72 -18.51
CA GLU A 76 5.93 -12.92 -18.31
C GLU A 76 7.30 -12.62 -17.68
N ASN A 77 7.78 -11.36 -17.76
CA ASN A 77 9.02 -10.90 -17.16
C ASN A 77 8.81 -10.35 -15.74
N GLY A 78 7.61 -10.44 -15.19
CA GLY A 78 7.27 -9.97 -13.84
C GLY A 78 7.11 -8.45 -13.69
N LYS A 79 7.05 -7.71 -14.80
CA LYS A 79 6.84 -6.26 -14.82
C LYS A 79 5.41 -5.91 -15.20
N VAL A 80 4.86 -4.86 -14.59
CA VAL A 80 3.60 -4.28 -15.04
C VAL A 80 3.90 -3.41 -16.26
N VAL A 81 3.30 -3.75 -17.39
CA VAL A 81 3.46 -3.03 -18.66
C VAL A 81 2.09 -2.65 -19.21
N LEU A 82 1.81 -1.37 -19.29
CA LEU A 82 0.53 -0.84 -19.75
C LEU A 82 0.72 0.07 -20.97
N SER A 83 -0.18 -0.04 -21.95
CA SER A 83 -0.26 0.88 -23.07
C SER A 83 -1.27 1.99 -22.72
N LEU A 84 -0.81 3.24 -22.70
CA LEU A 84 -1.59 4.41 -22.33
C LEU A 84 -1.52 5.46 -23.44
N GLY A 85 -2.57 6.24 -23.61
CA GLY A 85 -2.55 7.42 -24.48
C GLY A 85 -1.53 8.45 -24.00
N GLU A 86 -1.10 9.36 -24.87
CA GLU A 86 -0.28 10.49 -24.49
C GLU A 86 -1.03 11.36 -23.47
N GLY A 87 -0.38 11.74 -22.36
CA GLY A 87 -1.00 12.51 -21.29
C GLY A 87 -0.26 12.44 -19.96
N SER A 88 -0.86 13.05 -18.95
CA SER A 88 -0.39 13.05 -17.57
C SER A 88 -1.24 12.09 -16.73
N TYR A 89 -0.58 11.30 -15.90
CA TYR A 89 -1.19 10.25 -15.11
C TYR A 89 -0.69 10.24 -13.67
N ALA A 90 -1.53 9.72 -12.79
CA ALA A 90 -1.15 9.27 -11.45
C ALA A 90 -1.30 7.76 -11.38
N VAL A 91 -0.31 7.08 -10.82
CA VAL A 91 -0.42 5.68 -10.43
C VAL A 91 -0.51 5.58 -8.92
N THR A 92 -1.47 4.82 -8.42
CA THR A 92 -1.65 4.51 -7.00
C THR A 92 -1.65 3.00 -6.82
N ALA A 93 -0.95 2.51 -5.79
CA ALA A 93 -1.04 1.11 -5.39
C ALA A 93 -1.28 1.00 -3.89
N TYR A 94 -2.09 0.03 -3.46
CA TYR A 94 -2.45 -0.21 -2.07
C TYR A 94 -2.79 -1.68 -1.82
N ASN A 95 -2.54 -2.14 -0.57
CA ASN A 95 -2.78 -3.55 -0.22
C ASN A 95 -4.26 -3.90 -0.02
N TYR A 96 -5.10 -2.92 0.36
CA TYR A 96 -6.57 -3.06 0.43
C TYR A 96 -7.25 -1.69 0.34
N GLU A 97 -8.55 -1.64 0.12
CA GLU A 97 -9.35 -0.40 0.07
C GLU A 97 -9.45 0.22 1.48
N GLY A 98 -8.40 0.92 1.91
CA GLY A 98 -8.23 1.39 3.29
C GLY A 98 -8.33 2.89 3.49
N GLU A 99 -8.54 3.70 2.43
CA GLU A 99 -8.54 5.17 2.54
C GLU A 99 -9.58 5.73 3.51
N ASN A 100 -10.70 5.03 3.67
CA ASN A 100 -11.79 5.42 4.58
C ASN A 100 -11.83 4.60 5.87
N VAL A 101 -10.82 3.76 6.11
CA VAL A 101 -10.75 2.95 7.34
C VAL A 101 -10.02 3.75 8.40
N THR A 102 -10.73 4.19 9.43
CA THR A 102 -10.18 5.00 10.53
C THR A 102 -9.43 4.16 11.56
N VAL A 103 -9.81 2.89 11.72
CA VAL A 103 -9.16 1.91 12.62
C VAL A 103 -9.15 0.56 11.95
N SER A 104 -8.00 -0.11 11.90
CA SER A 104 -7.82 -1.43 11.31
C SER A 104 -6.84 -2.28 12.14
N GLU A 105 -7.06 -3.57 12.17
CA GLU A 105 -6.09 -4.58 12.64
C GLU A 105 -4.99 -4.86 11.61
N ARG A 106 -5.18 -4.42 10.36
CA ARG A 106 -4.26 -4.64 9.24
C ARG A 106 -3.46 -3.38 8.96
N PRO A 107 -2.16 -3.49 8.67
CA PRO A 107 -1.35 -2.37 8.19
C PRO A 107 -1.83 -1.92 6.81
N TYR A 108 -1.98 -0.62 6.61
CA TYR A 108 -2.33 -0.04 5.31
C TYR A 108 -1.08 0.48 4.61
N PHE A 109 -0.76 -0.12 3.48
CA PHE A 109 0.32 0.31 2.61
C PHE A 109 -0.24 1.00 1.38
N LYS A 110 0.31 2.17 1.06
CA LYS A 110 -0.04 2.94 -0.13
C LYS A 110 1.20 3.56 -0.76
N GLY A 111 1.23 3.58 -2.07
CA GLY A 111 2.18 4.37 -2.88
C GLY A 111 1.42 5.14 -3.94
N GLU A 112 1.93 6.34 -4.27
CA GLU A 112 1.38 7.19 -5.31
C GLU A 112 2.49 7.93 -6.02
N GLN A 113 2.41 8.02 -7.35
CA GLN A 113 3.35 8.78 -8.16
C GLN A 113 2.70 9.30 -9.42
N THR A 114 3.05 10.53 -9.80
CA THR A 114 2.64 11.12 -11.08
C THR A 114 3.73 10.91 -12.14
N PHE A 115 3.29 10.74 -13.39
CA PHE A 115 4.17 10.58 -14.54
C PHE A 115 3.50 11.08 -15.81
N SER A 116 4.28 11.23 -16.87
CA SER A 116 3.77 11.62 -18.19
C SER A 116 4.11 10.57 -19.23
N VAL A 117 3.15 10.26 -20.07
CA VAL A 117 3.30 9.35 -21.20
C VAL A 117 3.40 10.15 -22.48
N LYS A 118 4.39 9.81 -23.33
CA LYS A 118 4.57 10.39 -24.66
C LYS A 118 4.42 9.30 -25.71
N LYS A 119 3.87 9.66 -26.85
CA LYS A 119 3.69 8.76 -27.99
C LYS A 119 4.97 8.01 -28.35
N GLY A 120 4.89 6.70 -28.41
CA GLY A 120 5.98 5.81 -28.84
C GLY A 120 7.16 5.73 -27.89
N ILE A 121 7.04 6.28 -26.68
CA ILE A 121 8.10 6.27 -25.66
C ILE A 121 7.69 5.37 -24.48
N ALA A 122 8.65 4.56 -23.99
CA ALA A 122 8.50 3.85 -22.73
C ALA A 122 8.82 4.80 -21.56
N THR A 123 7.91 4.88 -20.59
CA THR A 123 8.07 5.63 -19.34
C THR A 123 8.27 4.63 -18.22
N ASN A 124 9.41 4.70 -17.53
CA ASN A 124 9.70 3.86 -16.37
C ASN A 124 9.28 4.59 -15.10
N VAL A 125 8.58 3.87 -14.22
CA VAL A 125 8.13 4.38 -12.91
C VAL A 125 8.46 3.36 -11.84
N ASP A 126 9.20 3.79 -10.81
CA ASP A 126 9.49 2.99 -9.61
C ASP A 126 8.54 3.45 -8.51
N LEU A 127 7.53 2.64 -8.20
CA LEU A 127 6.53 2.95 -7.19
C LEU A 127 6.83 2.27 -5.86
N THR A 128 7.07 3.08 -4.83
CA THR A 128 7.29 2.59 -3.48
C THR A 128 6.04 2.76 -2.63
N CYS A 129 5.49 1.66 -2.13
CA CYS A 129 4.39 1.66 -1.17
C CYS A 129 4.95 1.69 0.26
N LYS A 130 4.49 2.64 1.06
CA LYS A 130 4.89 2.85 2.46
C LYS A 130 3.70 2.59 3.36
N LEU A 131 3.98 2.31 4.64
CA LEU A 131 2.94 2.28 5.66
C LEU A 131 2.26 3.65 5.72
N ALA A 132 0.97 3.70 5.43
CA ALA A 132 0.15 4.90 5.36
C ALA A 132 -0.82 5.01 6.55
N CYS A 133 -0.52 4.32 7.64
CA CYS A 133 -1.24 4.37 8.92
C CYS A 133 -0.25 4.47 10.08
N VAL A 134 -0.76 4.76 11.27
CA VAL A 134 0.00 4.71 12.52
C VAL A 134 -0.23 3.34 13.15
N GLU A 135 0.86 2.64 13.48
CA GLU A 135 0.82 1.44 14.30
C GLU A 135 0.89 1.84 15.79
N VAL A 136 -0.02 1.31 16.59
CA VAL A 136 -0.06 1.51 18.04
C VAL A 136 -0.03 0.16 18.73
N SER A 137 0.99 -0.06 19.55
CA SER A 137 1.10 -1.24 20.42
C SER A 137 0.96 -0.83 21.88
N ILE A 138 0.16 -1.54 22.64
CA ILE A 138 0.01 -1.33 24.07
C ILE A 138 0.73 -2.43 24.83
N GLY A 139 1.70 -2.04 25.65
CA GLY A 139 2.38 -2.95 26.58
C GLY A 139 2.06 -2.58 28.01
N LEU A 140 1.61 -3.55 28.80
CA LEU A 140 1.34 -3.35 30.23
C LEU A 140 2.48 -3.95 31.05
N THR A 141 2.81 -3.32 32.18
CA THR A 141 3.74 -3.89 33.16
C THR A 141 3.01 -4.81 34.11
N SER A 142 3.68 -5.83 34.65
CA SER A 142 3.12 -6.74 35.65
C SER A 142 2.58 -6.01 36.89
N SER A 143 3.24 -4.93 37.32
CA SER A 143 2.78 -4.09 38.44
C SER A 143 1.47 -3.35 38.13
N PHE A 144 1.25 -2.97 36.87
CA PHE A 144 0.00 -2.35 36.45
C PHE A 144 -1.13 -3.40 36.46
N GLU A 145 -0.88 -4.59 35.91
CA GLU A 145 -1.85 -5.69 35.89
C GLU A 145 -2.22 -6.16 37.28
N GLU A 146 -1.27 -6.24 38.23
CA GLU A 146 -1.51 -6.54 39.63
C GLU A 146 -2.38 -5.49 40.33
N ALA A 147 -2.15 -4.21 40.03
CA ALA A 147 -2.85 -3.11 40.68
C ALA A 147 -4.28 -2.94 40.18
N PHE A 148 -4.51 -3.07 38.89
CA PHE A 148 -5.79 -2.78 38.24
C PHE A 148 -6.56 -4.04 37.84
N LYS A 149 -5.92 -5.21 37.85
CA LYS A 149 -6.49 -6.53 37.48
C LYS A 149 -7.18 -6.45 36.10
N ASP A 150 -8.51 -6.46 36.10
CA ASP A 150 -9.33 -6.50 34.89
C ASP A 150 -10.10 -5.19 34.65
N ASP A 151 -9.93 -4.21 35.55
CA ASP A 151 -10.69 -2.95 35.56
C ASP A 151 -9.84 -1.82 34.99
N TYR A 152 -9.52 -1.92 33.71
CA TYR A 152 -8.84 -0.84 32.99
C TYR A 152 -9.27 -0.78 31.52
N SER A 153 -9.12 0.40 30.96
CA SER A 153 -9.15 0.61 29.51
C SER A 153 -8.10 1.65 29.11
N VAL A 154 -7.45 1.40 27.98
CA VAL A 154 -6.53 2.36 27.34
C VAL A 154 -7.22 2.89 26.10
N ILE A 155 -7.40 4.20 26.04
CA ILE A 155 -8.07 4.86 24.92
C ILE A 155 -7.00 5.56 24.09
N VAL A 156 -6.91 5.18 22.82
CA VAL A 156 -6.09 5.85 21.81
C VAL A 156 -7.01 6.65 20.91
N ASP A 157 -6.80 7.97 20.88
CA ASP A 157 -7.60 8.92 20.10
C ASP A 157 -6.64 9.69 19.17
N ASN A 158 -6.87 9.65 17.86
CA ASN A 158 -6.09 10.37 16.88
C ASN A 158 -6.51 11.84 16.70
N ARG A 159 -7.54 12.28 17.44
CA ARG A 159 -8.14 13.63 17.40
C ARG A 159 -8.82 14.02 16.07
N ASP A 160 -8.94 13.06 15.15
CA ASP A 160 -9.63 13.20 13.85
C ASP A 160 -10.89 12.32 13.79
N GLY A 161 -11.42 11.94 14.96
CA GLY A 161 -12.65 11.15 15.09
C GLY A 161 -12.45 9.64 15.09
N ALA A 162 -11.22 9.14 15.04
CA ALA A 162 -10.93 7.72 15.23
C ALA A 162 -10.44 7.45 16.66
N THR A 163 -11.15 6.56 17.34
CA THR A 163 -10.83 6.14 18.71
C THR A 163 -10.74 4.61 18.76
N ARG A 164 -9.68 4.08 19.40
CA ARG A 164 -9.53 2.67 19.73
C ARG A 164 -9.45 2.49 21.23
N ILE A 165 -10.23 1.55 21.75
CA ILE A 165 -10.23 1.19 23.18
C ILE A 165 -9.60 -0.19 23.30
N PHE A 166 -8.60 -0.30 24.17
CA PHE A 166 -7.95 -1.55 24.55
C PHE A 166 -8.33 -1.85 26.00
N ASP A 167 -8.85 -3.03 26.21
CA ASP A 167 -9.14 -3.61 27.53
C ASP A 167 -8.45 -4.98 27.66
N LYS A 168 -8.63 -5.68 28.74
CA LYS A 168 -8.05 -6.99 28.96
C LYS A 168 -8.41 -8.03 27.88
N SER A 169 -9.54 -7.89 27.22
CA SER A 169 -9.98 -8.82 26.18
C SER A 169 -9.32 -8.59 24.83
N SER A 170 -8.73 -7.41 24.64
CA SER A 170 -8.11 -6.94 23.39
C SER A 170 -6.58 -6.82 23.47
N LEU A 171 -6.00 -7.11 24.64
CA LEU A 171 -4.55 -7.21 24.93
C LEU A 171 -4.15 -8.65 25.30
#